data_6bc25910c9632f60b109f1ba80186dd7
#
_entry.id   6bc25910c9632f60b109f1ba80186dd7
#
_cell.length_a   1.000
_cell.length_b   1.000
_cell.length_c   1.000
_cell.angle_alpha   90.00
_cell.angle_beta   90.00
_cell.angle_gamma   90.00
#
_symmetry.space_group_name_H-M   'P 1'
#
loop_
_entity.id
_entity.type
_entity.pdbx_description
1 polymer ?
#
loop_
_entity_poly.entity_id
_entity_poly.type
_entity_poly.pdbx_seq_one_letter_code
_entity_poly.pdbx_strand_id
1 'polypeptide(L)'
;MGKKGFHFNQSLCSGCHSCMMVCKENHHLPEGAFFRRVSSFVSENGSKPGVFHLSLACNHCMDPACVANCPVGAMYVDEEDGTVQHDDSACIGCQSCVKSCPYGAPQYRVDLNITQKCDGCYDLRAKGICLLYTSPSPRD
;
A
#
# COMPACT_ATOMS: atom_id res chain seq x y z
N MET A 1 -7.25 -5.45 -19.98
CA MET A 1 -7.29 -6.38 -18.84
C MET A 1 -8.02 -5.76 -17.67
N GLY A 2 -8.64 -6.58 -16.82
CA GLY A 2 -9.35 -6.08 -15.65
C GLY A 2 -8.41 -5.48 -14.61
N LYS A 3 -8.96 -4.60 -13.78
CA LYS A 3 -8.23 -3.96 -12.70
C LYS A 3 -7.69 -4.99 -11.70
N LYS A 4 -6.43 -4.85 -11.32
CA LYS A 4 -5.78 -5.68 -10.32
C LYS A 4 -5.98 -5.11 -8.92
N GLY A 5 -6.01 -5.97 -7.92
CA GLY A 5 -6.15 -5.57 -6.53
C GLY A 5 -5.67 -6.65 -5.58
N PHE A 6 -5.64 -6.32 -4.29
CA PHE A 6 -5.32 -7.26 -3.24
C PHE A 6 -6.58 -7.67 -2.48
N HIS A 7 -6.65 -8.95 -2.15
CA HIS A 7 -7.70 -9.48 -1.27
C HIS A 7 -7.12 -9.75 0.12
N PHE A 8 -7.77 -9.25 1.14
CA PHE A 8 -7.40 -9.47 2.54
C PHE A 8 -8.54 -10.17 3.28
N ASN A 9 -8.23 -11.32 3.86
CA ASN A 9 -9.20 -12.07 4.68
C ASN A 9 -8.88 -11.85 6.16
N GLN A 10 -9.66 -10.98 6.79
CA GLN A 10 -9.45 -10.59 8.18
C GLN A 10 -9.61 -11.76 9.15
N SER A 11 -10.49 -12.72 8.84
CA SER A 11 -10.72 -13.88 9.71
C SER A 11 -9.53 -14.83 9.81
N LEU A 12 -8.65 -14.81 8.81
CA LEU A 12 -7.46 -15.65 8.76
C LEU A 12 -6.19 -14.93 9.23
N CYS A 13 -6.25 -13.62 9.42
CA CYS A 13 -5.08 -12.84 9.79
C CYS A 13 -4.68 -13.09 11.25
N SER A 14 -3.41 -13.42 11.48
CA SER A 14 -2.83 -13.63 12.81
C SER A 14 -2.14 -12.40 13.40
N GLY A 15 -2.01 -11.32 12.61
CA GLY A 15 -1.29 -10.11 13.03
C GLY A 15 0.23 -10.27 13.08
N CYS A 16 0.79 -11.20 12.31
CA CYS A 16 2.23 -11.50 12.35
C CYS A 16 3.13 -10.41 11.74
N HIS A 17 2.56 -9.45 11.01
CA HIS A 17 3.27 -8.36 10.33
C HIS A 17 4.20 -8.78 9.18
N SER A 18 4.19 -10.04 8.75
CA SER A 18 5.06 -10.52 7.66
C SER A 18 4.80 -9.77 6.35
N CYS A 19 3.55 -9.52 6.01
CA CYS A 19 3.18 -8.78 4.80
C CYS A 19 3.74 -7.35 4.79
N MET A 20 3.76 -6.71 5.95
CA MET A 20 4.31 -5.37 6.15
C MET A 20 5.83 -5.35 5.99
N MET A 21 6.51 -6.31 6.61
CA MET A 21 7.98 -6.41 6.56
C MET A 21 8.49 -6.76 5.18
N VAL A 22 7.85 -7.71 4.48
CA VAL A 22 8.23 -8.09 3.12
C VAL A 22 8.05 -6.91 2.16
N CYS A 23 6.96 -6.17 2.27
CA CYS A 23 6.73 -4.97 1.48
C CYS A 23 7.82 -3.93 1.71
N LYS A 24 8.17 -3.69 2.97
CA LYS A 24 9.23 -2.74 3.35
C LYS A 24 10.58 -3.15 2.77
N GLU A 25 10.94 -4.42 2.87
CA GLU A 25 12.22 -4.93 2.38
C GLU A 25 12.31 -4.90 0.85
N ASN A 26 11.26 -5.33 0.16
CA ASN A 26 11.21 -5.32 -1.29
C ASN A 26 11.32 -3.92 -1.91
N HIS A 27 10.85 -2.90 -1.21
CA HIS A 27 10.89 -1.52 -1.67
C HIS A 27 12.04 -0.71 -1.07
N HIS A 28 12.89 -1.33 -0.27
CA HIS A 28 14.05 -0.68 0.40
C HIS A 28 13.64 0.58 1.16
N LEU A 29 12.56 0.50 1.93
CA LEU A 29 12.03 1.64 2.67
C LEU A 29 12.85 1.93 3.93
N PRO A 30 13.12 3.22 4.24
CA PRO A 30 13.83 3.60 5.46
C PRO A 30 12.96 3.44 6.70
N GLU A 31 13.53 3.70 7.88
CA GLU A 31 12.80 3.68 9.14
C GLU A 31 11.58 4.61 9.06
N GLY A 32 10.47 4.14 9.62
CA GLY A 32 9.22 4.88 9.69
C GLY A 32 8.40 4.92 8.41
N ALA A 33 8.93 4.45 7.27
CA ALA A 33 8.19 4.38 6.01
C ALA A 33 7.64 2.97 5.77
N PHE A 34 6.33 2.88 5.56
CA PHE A 34 5.63 1.62 5.31
C PHE A 34 4.54 1.84 4.28
N PHE A 35 4.58 1.11 3.17
CA PHE A 35 3.50 1.14 2.17
C PHE A 35 2.31 0.30 2.62
N ARG A 36 2.58 -0.84 3.25
CA ARG A 36 1.54 -1.67 3.87
C ARG A 36 1.67 -1.58 5.39
N ARG A 37 0.53 -1.42 6.05
CA ARG A 37 0.47 -1.31 7.51
C ARG A 37 -0.52 -2.31 8.06
N VAL A 38 -0.16 -2.92 9.17
CA VAL A 38 -1.05 -3.80 9.93
C VAL A 38 -1.43 -3.09 11.22
N SER A 39 -2.73 -2.90 11.40
CA SER A 39 -3.31 -2.31 12.62
C SER A 39 -4.08 -3.38 13.38
N SER A 40 -3.99 -3.36 14.69
CA SER A 40 -4.70 -4.29 15.57
C SER A 40 -5.76 -3.54 16.37
N PHE A 41 -6.93 -4.13 16.46
CA PHE A 41 -8.07 -3.57 17.15
C PHE A 41 -8.61 -4.54 18.19
N VAL A 42 -9.05 -4.02 19.32
CA VAL A 42 -9.71 -4.80 20.37
C VAL A 42 -11.19 -4.43 20.39
N SER A 43 -12.05 -5.43 20.28
CA SER A 43 -13.49 -5.24 20.44
C SER A 43 -13.87 -5.52 21.89
N GLU A 44 -14.42 -4.52 22.57
CA GLU A 44 -14.92 -4.64 23.93
C GLU A 44 -16.44 -4.86 23.97
N ASN A 45 -17.10 -4.73 22.82
CA ASN A 45 -18.55 -4.87 22.70
C ASN A 45 -18.94 -6.32 22.45
N GLY A 46 -19.68 -6.90 23.37
CA GLY A 46 -20.21 -8.24 23.26
C GLY A 46 -19.78 -9.17 24.38
N SER A 47 -20.32 -10.37 24.37
CA SER A 47 -20.09 -11.39 25.41
C SER A 47 -18.65 -11.98 25.39
N LYS A 48 -17.91 -11.73 24.31
CA LYS A 48 -16.52 -12.19 24.16
C LYS A 48 -15.66 -11.08 23.56
N PRO A 49 -14.68 -10.54 24.29
CA PRO A 49 -13.73 -9.62 23.69
C PRO A 49 -12.92 -10.32 22.62
N GLY A 50 -12.70 -9.63 21.52
CA GLY A 50 -11.95 -10.16 20.39
C GLY A 50 -10.88 -9.21 19.92
N VAL A 51 -9.77 -9.76 19.41
CA VAL A 51 -8.70 -9.00 18.75
C VAL A 51 -8.77 -9.32 17.27
N PHE A 52 -8.75 -8.28 16.44
CA PHE A 52 -8.70 -8.44 15.00
C PHE A 52 -7.70 -7.48 14.38
N HIS A 53 -7.23 -7.82 13.20
CA HIS A 53 -6.17 -7.10 12.51
C HIS A 53 -6.63 -6.65 11.14
N LEU A 54 -6.10 -5.51 10.69
CA LEU A 54 -6.36 -4.99 9.36
C LEU A 54 -5.01 -4.71 8.68
N SER A 55 -4.76 -5.40 7.58
CA SER A 55 -3.61 -5.14 6.72
C SER A 55 -4.07 -4.28 5.55
N LEU A 56 -3.61 -3.05 5.50
CA LEU A 56 -4.04 -2.06 4.52
C LEU A 56 -2.84 -1.40 3.84
N ALA A 57 -2.95 -1.25 2.53
CA ALA A 57 -2.03 -0.47 1.70
C ALA A 57 -2.85 0.46 0.82
N CYS A 58 -2.23 1.02 -0.23
CA CYS A 58 -2.97 1.81 -1.21
C CYS A 58 -4.08 0.98 -1.86
N ASN A 59 -5.27 1.56 -1.94
CA ASN A 59 -6.44 0.89 -2.54
C ASN A 59 -6.48 0.98 -4.06
N HIS A 60 -5.54 1.68 -4.70
CA HIS A 60 -5.54 1.90 -6.16
C HIS A 60 -6.93 2.29 -6.66
N CYS A 61 -7.45 3.41 -6.15
CA CYS A 61 -8.82 3.85 -6.32
C CYS A 61 -9.26 3.96 -7.79
N MET A 62 -10.54 3.79 -8.05
CA MET A 62 -11.11 4.02 -9.37
C MET A 62 -11.15 5.51 -9.71
N ASP A 63 -11.36 6.36 -8.70
CA ASP A 63 -11.33 7.81 -8.81
C ASP A 63 -10.29 8.36 -7.83
N PRO A 64 -8.99 8.32 -8.22
CA PRO A 64 -7.91 8.60 -7.28
C PRO A 64 -7.72 10.10 -7.04
N ALA A 65 -7.97 10.55 -5.82
CA ALA A 65 -7.76 11.93 -5.42
C ALA A 65 -6.28 12.35 -5.53
N CYS A 66 -5.35 11.42 -5.30
CA CYS A 66 -3.92 11.67 -5.41
C CYS A 66 -3.50 12.03 -6.84
N VAL A 67 -4.10 11.38 -7.84
CA VAL A 67 -3.85 11.71 -9.26
C VAL A 67 -4.42 13.08 -9.59
N ALA A 68 -5.66 13.35 -9.15
CA ALA A 68 -6.32 14.62 -9.41
C ALA A 68 -5.58 15.82 -8.81
N ASN A 69 -4.92 15.62 -7.68
CA ASN A 69 -4.24 16.69 -6.94
C ASN A 69 -2.74 16.78 -7.20
N CYS A 70 -2.17 15.93 -8.05
CA CYS A 70 -0.75 16.01 -8.38
C CYS A 70 -0.49 17.11 -9.40
N PRO A 71 0.25 18.19 -9.03
CA PRO A 71 0.43 19.34 -9.94
C PRO A 71 1.36 19.06 -11.12
N VAL A 72 2.20 18.04 -11.00
CA VAL A 72 3.21 17.69 -12.03
C VAL A 72 2.88 16.41 -12.78
N GLY A 73 1.75 15.77 -12.49
CA GLY A 73 1.36 14.53 -13.14
C GLY A 73 2.23 13.32 -12.79
N ALA A 74 2.93 13.35 -11.66
CA ALA A 74 3.75 12.24 -11.19
C ALA A 74 2.90 11.03 -10.77
N MET A 75 1.69 11.27 -10.27
CA MET A 75 0.70 10.22 -10.02
C MET A 75 -0.15 10.00 -11.26
N TYR A 76 -0.29 8.76 -11.69
CA TYR A 76 -1.08 8.42 -12.87
C TYR A 76 -1.75 7.06 -12.71
N VAL A 77 -2.74 6.79 -13.51
CA VAL A 77 -3.41 5.49 -13.57
C VAL A 77 -2.82 4.71 -14.75
N ASP A 78 -2.34 3.50 -14.47
CA ASP A 78 -1.86 2.59 -15.51
C ASP A 78 -3.08 2.04 -16.28
N GLU A 79 -3.08 2.22 -17.58
CA GLU A 79 -4.20 1.81 -18.43
C GLU A 79 -4.31 0.29 -18.60
N GLU A 80 -3.20 -0.43 -18.44
CA GLU A 80 -3.19 -1.88 -18.63
C GLU A 80 -3.87 -2.62 -17.47
N ASP A 81 -3.55 -2.26 -16.22
CA ASP A 81 -4.05 -2.99 -15.08
C ASP A 81 -4.91 -2.15 -14.12
N GLY A 82 -5.11 -0.88 -14.42
CA GLY A 82 -5.93 0.03 -13.63
C GLY A 82 -5.35 0.40 -12.27
N THR A 83 -4.07 0.12 -12.03
CA THR A 83 -3.41 0.51 -10.77
C THR A 83 -2.95 1.96 -10.83
N VAL A 84 -2.88 2.60 -9.67
CA VAL A 84 -2.35 3.97 -9.54
C VAL A 84 -0.85 3.87 -9.30
N GLN A 85 -0.06 4.43 -10.20
CA GLN A 85 1.40 4.39 -10.16
C GLN A 85 1.98 5.77 -9.87
N HIS A 86 3.25 5.81 -9.52
CA HIS A 86 3.99 7.03 -9.21
C HIS A 86 5.30 7.08 -9.99
N ASP A 87 5.56 8.19 -10.64
CA ASP A 87 6.82 8.46 -11.34
C ASP A 87 7.73 9.27 -10.43
N ASP A 88 8.75 8.62 -9.89
CA ASP A 88 9.70 9.24 -8.97
C ASP A 88 10.48 10.38 -9.63
N SER A 89 10.75 10.28 -10.93
CA SER A 89 11.53 11.28 -11.66
C SER A 89 10.77 12.59 -11.88
N ALA A 90 9.45 12.53 -11.97
CA ALA A 90 8.59 13.71 -12.14
C ALA A 90 8.17 14.34 -10.81
N CYS A 91 8.32 13.64 -9.70
CA CYS A 91 7.85 14.10 -8.40
C CYS A 91 8.70 15.26 -7.86
N ILE A 92 8.03 16.31 -7.38
CA ILE A 92 8.66 17.47 -6.76
C ILE A 92 8.59 17.47 -5.22
N GLY A 93 7.99 16.45 -4.62
CA GLY A 93 7.90 16.35 -3.16
C GLY A 93 6.93 17.33 -2.50
N CYS A 94 5.95 17.85 -3.23
CA CYS A 94 5.00 18.85 -2.70
C CYS A 94 4.01 18.28 -1.66
N GLN A 95 3.90 16.96 -1.53
CA GLN A 95 3.05 16.25 -0.58
C GLN A 95 1.53 16.46 -0.78
N SER A 96 1.09 16.97 -1.91
CA SER A 96 -0.34 17.15 -2.20
C SER A 96 -1.09 15.82 -2.18
N CYS A 97 -0.49 14.76 -2.71
CA CYS A 97 -1.04 13.41 -2.69
C CYS A 97 -1.16 12.85 -1.26
N VAL A 98 -0.21 13.16 -0.38
CA VAL A 98 -0.25 12.75 1.03
C VAL A 98 -1.47 13.37 1.72
N LYS A 99 -1.70 14.65 1.48
CA LYS A 99 -2.81 15.39 2.08
C LYS A 99 -4.18 14.98 1.50
N SER A 100 -4.23 14.65 0.22
CA SER A 100 -5.48 14.33 -0.46
C SER A 100 -5.95 12.89 -0.26
N CYS A 101 -5.06 11.98 0.10
CA CYS A 101 -5.43 10.58 0.31
C CYS A 101 -6.15 10.40 1.65
N PRO A 102 -7.42 9.93 1.66
CA PRO A 102 -8.15 9.73 2.91
C PRO A 102 -7.62 8.55 3.74
N TYR A 103 -6.84 7.66 3.13
CA TYR A 103 -6.28 6.48 3.79
C TYR A 103 -4.84 6.67 4.25
N GLY A 104 -4.21 7.79 3.91
CA GLY A 104 -2.81 8.05 4.26
C GLY A 104 -1.82 7.10 3.58
N ALA A 105 -2.13 6.61 2.38
CA ALA A 105 -1.30 5.63 1.68
C ALA A 105 0.04 6.21 1.17
N PRO A 106 0.08 7.40 0.54
CA PRO A 106 1.36 7.98 0.13
C PRO A 106 2.23 8.37 1.33
N GLN A 107 3.54 8.11 1.21
CA GLN A 107 4.52 8.40 2.24
C GLN A 107 5.56 9.37 1.68
N TYR A 108 5.84 10.45 2.42
CA TYR A 108 6.93 11.36 2.04
C TYR A 108 8.26 10.77 2.52
N ARG A 109 9.21 10.65 1.59
CA ARG A 109 10.55 10.17 1.89
C ARG A 109 11.50 11.35 2.01
N VAL A 110 11.93 11.63 3.24
CA VAL A 110 12.86 12.73 3.55
C VAL A 110 14.23 12.52 2.89
N ASP A 111 14.66 11.26 2.80
CA ASP A 111 15.95 10.91 2.19
C ASP A 111 16.03 11.18 0.69
N LEU A 112 14.90 11.09 0.00
CA LEU A 112 14.83 11.33 -1.46
C LEU A 112 14.12 12.63 -1.82
N ASN A 113 13.51 13.32 -0.87
CA ASN A 113 12.69 14.52 -1.06
C ASN A 113 11.53 14.32 -2.07
N ILE A 114 10.99 13.11 -2.13
CA ILE A 114 9.85 12.75 -2.97
C ILE A 114 8.81 11.99 -2.15
N THR A 115 7.60 11.89 -2.69
CA THR A 115 6.57 11.03 -2.14
C THR A 115 6.61 9.68 -2.86
N GLN A 116 6.41 8.60 -2.14
CA GLN A 116 6.24 7.28 -2.70
C GLN A 116 5.01 6.60 -2.10
N LYS A 117 4.48 5.60 -2.79
CA LYS A 117 3.35 4.80 -2.31
C LYS A 117 3.43 3.37 -2.83
N CYS A 118 2.53 2.52 -2.37
CA CYS A 118 2.35 1.16 -2.88
C CYS A 118 2.11 1.19 -4.40
N ASP A 119 2.94 0.46 -5.12
CA ASP A 119 2.85 0.30 -6.59
C ASP A 119 2.05 -0.95 -7.00
N GLY A 120 1.43 -1.64 -6.03
CA GLY A 120 0.75 -2.90 -6.29
C GLY A 120 1.71 -4.04 -6.62
N CYS A 121 2.97 -3.94 -6.20
CA CYS A 121 4.03 -4.90 -6.52
C CYS A 121 4.21 -5.09 -8.03
N TYR A 122 4.23 -3.99 -8.76
CA TYR A 122 4.28 -3.98 -10.22
C TYR A 122 5.42 -4.84 -10.77
N ASP A 123 6.64 -4.67 -10.25
CA ASP A 123 7.81 -5.43 -10.70
C ASP A 123 7.67 -6.94 -10.46
N LEU A 124 7.12 -7.33 -9.32
CA LEU A 124 6.89 -8.74 -9.00
C LEU A 124 5.80 -9.33 -9.88
N ARG A 125 4.74 -8.57 -10.14
CA ARG A 125 3.66 -9.01 -11.04
C ARG A 125 4.14 -9.16 -12.48
N ALA A 126 5.00 -8.26 -12.93
CA ALA A 126 5.60 -8.35 -14.27
C ALA A 126 6.45 -9.62 -14.44
N LYS A 127 7.06 -10.10 -13.35
CA LYS A 127 7.83 -11.34 -13.32
C LYS A 127 6.96 -12.58 -13.06
N GLY A 128 5.65 -12.41 -12.90
CA GLY A 128 4.73 -13.50 -12.57
C GLY A 128 4.82 -13.98 -11.13
N ILE A 129 5.43 -13.20 -10.24
CA ILE A 129 5.59 -13.55 -8.82
C ILE A 129 4.43 -12.94 -8.03
N CYS A 130 3.72 -13.77 -7.28
CA CYS A 130 2.66 -13.33 -6.39
C CYS A 130 3.23 -12.85 -5.06
N LEU A 131 2.69 -11.76 -4.52
CA LEU A 131 3.07 -11.24 -3.20
C LEU A 131 2.91 -12.30 -2.09
N LEU A 132 1.95 -13.19 -2.24
CA LEU A 132 1.70 -14.26 -1.27
C LEU A 132 2.91 -15.18 -1.11
N TYR A 133 3.65 -15.42 -2.19
CA TYR A 133 4.87 -16.25 -2.12
C TYR A 133 6.06 -15.51 -1.49
N THR A 134 6.02 -14.18 -1.47
CA THR A 134 7.08 -13.36 -0.88
C THR A 134 6.75 -12.91 0.55
N SER A 135 5.54 -13.18 1.02
CA SER A 135 5.08 -12.81 2.35
C SER A 135 4.57 -14.05 3.09
N PRO A 136 5.46 -14.92 3.56
CA PRO A 136 5.05 -16.12 4.28
C PRO A 136 4.35 -15.74 5.58
N SER A 137 3.09 -16.15 5.68
CA SER A 137 2.30 -16.01 6.89
C SER A 137 2.21 -17.37 7.58
N PRO A 138 2.08 -17.41 8.92
CA PRO A 138 1.87 -18.68 9.63
C PRO A 138 0.62 -19.45 9.17
N ARG A 139 -0.25 -18.83 8.41
CA ARG A 139 -1.50 -19.42 7.92
C ARG A 139 -1.57 -19.62 6.40
N ASP A 140 -0.50 -19.31 5.70
CA ASP A 140 -0.43 -19.48 4.24
C ASP A 140 0.04 -20.88 3.83
#